data_c421fd5c3337a5bb3e7fcd321c85a715
#
_entry.id   c421fd5c3337a5bb3e7fcd321c85a715
#
_cell.length_a   1.000
_cell.length_b   1.000
_cell.length_c   1.000
_cell.angle_alpha   90.00
_cell.angle_beta   90.00
_cell.angle_gamma   90.00
#
_symmetry.space_group_name_H-M   'P 1'
#
loop_
_entity.id
_entity.type
_entity.pdbx_description
1 polymer ?
#
loop_
_entity_poly.entity_id
_entity_poly.type
_entity_poly.pdbx_seq_one_letter_code
_entity_poly.pdbx_strand_id
1 'polypeptide(L)' 'MSHLVWQKSSYSDAEGADNCLELAQGNGDHRHVRESDNPSVVLTTTAAKLRTFILGARAGEFDHLI' A
#
# COMPACT_ATOMS: atom_id res chain seq x y z
N MET A 1 -15.69 12.68 7.61
CA MET A 1 -14.53 11.93 7.13
C MET A 1 -14.67 10.46 7.47
N SER A 2 -14.63 9.62 6.49
CA SER A 2 -14.73 8.19 6.73
C SER A 2 -13.46 7.67 7.40
N HIS A 3 -13.63 6.62 8.17
CA HIS A 3 -12.50 5.94 8.79
C HIS A 3 -11.87 5.00 7.79
N LEU A 4 -10.58 5.15 7.58
CA LEU A 4 -9.81 4.23 6.75
C LEU A 4 -9.21 3.16 7.64
N VAL A 5 -9.30 1.92 7.19
CA VAL A 5 -8.67 0.79 7.86
C VAL A 5 -7.39 0.48 7.08
N TRP A 6 -6.25 0.69 7.71
CA TRP A 6 -4.95 0.54 7.07
C TRP A 6 -4.41 -0.86 7.30
N GLN A 7 -3.93 -1.47 6.23
CA GLN A 7 -3.39 -2.82 6.27
C GLN A 7 -1.92 -2.81 5.87
N LYS A 8 -1.10 -3.45 6.69
CA LYS A 8 0.30 -3.72 6.39
C LYS A 8 0.46 -5.13 5.87
N SER A 9 1.54 -5.37 5.15
CA SER A 9 1.95 -6.74 4.82
C SER A 9 2.38 -7.47 6.09
N SER A 10 2.07 -8.76 6.17
CA SER A 10 2.59 -9.61 7.26
C SER A 10 4.11 -9.72 7.24
N TYR A 11 4.74 -9.45 6.11
CA TYR A 11 6.19 -9.45 5.98
C TYR A 11 6.84 -8.29 6.71
N SER A 12 6.06 -7.28 7.09
CA SER A 12 6.55 -6.13 7.86
C SER A 12 7.18 -6.55 9.18
N ASP A 13 6.63 -7.58 9.81
CA ASP A 13 7.14 -8.05 11.10
C ASP A 13 8.55 -8.62 11.00
N ALA A 14 8.90 -9.20 9.85
CA ALA A 14 10.21 -9.78 9.63
C ALA A 14 11.29 -8.74 9.40
N GLU A 15 10.90 -7.54 8.97
CA GLU A 15 11.83 -6.48 8.57
C GLU A 15 11.90 -5.32 9.55
N GLY A 16 11.26 -5.44 10.70
CA GLY A 16 11.17 -4.32 11.63
C GLY A 16 10.02 -3.41 11.28
N ALA A 17 8.97 -3.50 12.02
CA ALA A 17 7.61 -3.11 11.64
C ALA A 17 7.33 -1.63 11.47
N ASP A 18 8.27 -0.74 11.78
CA ASP A 18 7.93 0.68 11.88
C ASP A 18 7.99 1.43 10.55
N ASN A 19 8.62 0.84 9.54
CA ASN A 19 8.84 1.51 8.26
C ASN A 19 8.16 0.72 7.15
N CYS A 20 6.83 0.71 7.15
CA CYS A 20 6.07 -0.11 6.22
C CYS A 20 5.20 0.75 5.33
N LEU A 21 4.85 0.20 4.19
CA LEU A 21 3.77 0.75 3.39
C LEU A 21 2.46 0.14 3.86
N GLU A 22 1.44 0.97 3.87
CA GLU A 22 0.10 0.56 4.27
C GLU A 22 -0.88 0.89 3.15
N LEU A 23 -1.88 0.04 2.99
CA LEU A 23 -2.94 0.21 2.01
C LEU A 23 -4.28 0.30 2.71
N ALA A 24 -5.19 1.12 2.15
CA ALA A 24 -6.54 1.22 2.67
C ALA A 24 -7.53 1.34 1.53
N GLN A 25 -8.72 0.80 1.75
CA GLN A 25 -9.83 0.96 0.83
C GLN A 25 -10.55 2.25 1.18
N GLY A 26 -10.71 3.11 0.17
CA GLY A 26 -11.49 4.33 0.32
C GLY A 26 -12.90 4.17 -0.24
N ASN A 27 -13.52 5.29 -0.57
CA ASN A 27 -14.86 5.29 -1.15
C ASN A 27 -14.80 4.81 -2.60
N GLY A 28 -15.80 4.04 -3.01
CA GLY A 28 -15.89 3.54 -4.38
C GLY A 28 -14.65 2.75 -4.75
N ASP A 29 -13.99 3.14 -5.84
CA ASP A 29 -12.79 2.47 -6.31
C ASP A 29 -11.50 3.16 -5.84
N HIS A 30 -11.58 4.14 -4.96
CA HIS A 30 -10.40 4.80 -4.41
C HIS A 30 -9.64 3.85 -3.50
N ARG A 31 -8.31 3.87 -3.65
CA ARG A 31 -7.39 3.14 -2.78
C ARG A 31 -6.32 4.10 -2.32
N HIS A 32 -5.87 3.93 -1.08
CA HIS A 32 -4.92 4.84 -0.47
C HIS A 32 -3.67 4.11 -0.06
N VAL A 33 -2.54 4.78 -0.19
CA VAL A 33 -1.23 4.24 0.16
C VAL A 33 -0.52 5.27 1.01
N ARG A 34 0.13 4.83 2.07
CA ARG A 34 0.96 5.71 2.90
C ARG A 34 2.10 4.93 3.51
N GLU A 35 3.08 5.66 4.03
CA GLU A 35 4.12 5.08 4.87
C GLU A 35 3.65 5.13 6.31
N SER A 36 3.90 4.08 7.08
CA SER A 36 3.44 4.03 8.47
C SER A 36 4.13 5.07 9.35
N ASP A 37 5.36 5.44 9.02
CA ASP A 37 6.10 6.45 9.76
C ASP A 37 5.89 7.89 9.25
N ASN A 38 5.07 8.05 8.22
CA ASN A 38 4.71 9.37 7.71
C ASN A 38 3.24 9.38 7.28
N PRO A 39 2.33 9.19 8.24
CA PRO A 39 0.92 8.93 7.91
C PRO A 39 0.16 10.16 7.40
N SER A 40 0.74 11.34 7.48
CA SER A 40 0.08 12.55 6.98
C SER A 40 0.16 12.67 5.46
N VAL A 41 1.05 11.94 4.80
CA VAL A 41 1.18 11.95 3.35
C VAL A 41 0.49 10.71 2.80
N VAL A 42 -0.59 10.91 2.07
CA VAL A 42 -1.41 9.82 1.54
C VAL A 42 -1.49 9.94 0.03
N LEU A 43 -1.11 8.88 -0.65
CA LEU A 43 -1.32 8.76 -2.09
C LEU A 43 -2.69 8.16 -2.33
N THR A 44 -3.49 8.79 -3.18
CA THR A 44 -4.78 8.25 -3.58
C THR A 44 -4.70 7.76 -5.02
N THR A 45 -5.11 6.53 -5.22
CA THR A 45 -5.13 5.89 -6.53
C THR A 45 -6.46 5.15 -6.71
N THR A 46 -6.55 4.30 -7.70
CA THR A 46 -7.75 3.52 -7.96
C THR A 46 -7.48 2.04 -7.79
N ALA A 47 -8.55 1.27 -7.59
CA ALA A 47 -8.44 -0.18 -7.49
C ALA A 47 -7.79 -0.78 -8.75
N ALA A 48 -8.15 -0.26 -9.92
CA ALA A 48 -7.59 -0.76 -11.19
C ALA A 48 -6.09 -0.54 -11.27
N LYS A 49 -5.62 0.66 -10.92
CA LYS A 49 -4.18 0.97 -10.97
C LYS A 49 -3.41 0.16 -9.92
N LEU A 50 -3.97 0.04 -8.72
CA LEU A 50 -3.33 -0.75 -7.67
C LEU A 50 -3.25 -2.22 -8.07
N ARG A 51 -4.32 -2.75 -8.66
CA ARG A 51 -4.34 -4.14 -9.13
C ARG A 51 -3.24 -4.39 -10.15
N THR A 52 -3.10 -3.51 -11.12
CA THR A 52 -2.06 -3.63 -12.15
C THR A 52 -0.67 -3.63 -11.52
N PHE A 53 -0.45 -2.75 -10.57
CA PHE A 53 0.82 -2.70 -9.85
C PHE A 53 1.10 -4.01 -9.10
N ILE A 54 0.11 -4.53 -8.40
CA ILE A 54 0.28 -5.76 -7.63
C ILE A 54 0.56 -6.95 -8.56
N LEU A 55 -0.12 -7.02 -9.70
CA LEU A 55 0.15 -8.08 -10.67
C LEU A 55 1.57 -8.00 -11.20
N GLY A 56 2.07 -6.79 -11.48
CA GLY A 56 3.45 -6.60 -11.90
C GLY A 56 4.44 -7.02 -10.82
N ALA A 57 4.15 -6.67 -9.56
CA ALA A 57 5.00 -7.07 -8.45
C ALA A 57 5.07 -8.59 -8.30
N ARG A 58 3.94 -9.27 -8.45
CA ARG A 58 3.90 -10.73 -8.40
C ARG A 58 4.70 -11.37 -9.52
N ALA A 59 4.74 -10.74 -10.67
CA ALA A 59 5.49 -11.23 -11.82
C ALA A 59 6.99 -10.90 -11.75
N GLY A 60 7.43 -10.24 -10.69
CA GLY A 60 8.84 -9.90 -10.49
C GLY A 60 9.31 -8.69 -11.29
N GLU A 61 8.39 -7.90 -11.84
CA GLU A 61 8.76 -6.78 -12.72
C GLU A 61 9.52 -5.68 -11.99
N PHE A 62 9.35 -5.59 -10.67
CA PHE A 62 9.98 -4.55 -9.87
C PHE A 62 11.10 -5.08 -8.97
N ASP A 63 11.48 -6.35 -9.13
CA ASP A 63 12.46 -6.96 -8.24
C ASP A 63 13.81 -6.28 -8.28
N HIS A 64 14.17 -5.65 -9.42
CA HIS A 64 15.41 -4.91 -9.55
C HIS A 64 15.48 -3.67 -8.65
N LEU A 65 14.37 -3.30 -8.03
CA LEU A 65 14.31 -2.14 -7.15
C LEU A 65 14.45 -2.49 -5.67
N ILE A 66 14.53 -3.78 -5.38
CA ILE A 66 14.60 -4.23 -3.99
C ILE A 66 15.74 -5.22 -3.75
#